data_beda97959ec8b88dea3214e1f62c6b9e
#
_entry.id   beda97959ec8b88dea3214e1f62c6b9e
#
_cell.length_a   1.000
_cell.length_b   1.000
_cell.length_c   1.000
_cell.angle_alpha   90.00
_cell.angle_beta   90.00
_cell.angle_gamma   90.00
#
_symmetry.space_group_name_H-M   'P 1'
#
loop_
_entity.id
_entity.type
_entity.pdbx_description
1 polymer ?
#
loop_
_entity_poly.entity_id
_entity_poly.type
_entity_poly.pdbx_seq_one_letter_code
_entity_poly.pdbx_strand_id
1 'polypeptide(L)'
;FGEEEDLENWELIDERKVDYDSEQELDQEIKDLNKPSLLSKIWNLATTGTARPNAKSKQDGEANGLKYKVRYQYAPLTASADSREFCKKMVASKKIYRKEDIAQMSKKSVNKGWGLSGADNYDIFLYKGGGDCHHFWMRKTYRAKAKGQNPDVKNPNAEISVNKARKEGFKPEVNDKKVAMRPTDMPNNGFVNK
;
A
#
# COMPACT_ATOMS: atom_id res chain seq x y z
N PHE A 1 -0.57 6.30 18.00
CA PHE A 1 0.21 5.10 18.36
C PHE A 1 0.23 4.15 17.16
N GLY A 2 1.36 3.46 16.92
CA GLY A 2 1.51 2.49 15.86
C GLY A 2 2.82 2.64 15.09
N GLU A 3 3.04 1.71 14.17
CA GLU A 3 4.24 1.67 13.34
C GLU A 3 4.23 2.78 12.28
N GLU A 4 5.42 3.17 11.85
CA GLU A 4 5.62 4.02 10.69
C GLU A 4 5.58 3.19 9.40
N GLU A 5 5.40 3.88 8.28
CA GLU A 5 5.37 3.29 6.95
C GLU A 5 6.79 2.86 6.53
N ASP A 6 6.93 1.63 6.05
CA ASP A 6 8.19 1.12 5.52
C ASP A 6 8.38 1.54 4.06
N LEU A 7 8.91 2.73 3.85
CA LEU A 7 9.22 3.26 2.51
C LEU A 7 10.59 2.78 1.99
N GLU A 8 11.40 2.15 2.81
CA GLU A 8 12.68 1.60 2.39
C GLU A 8 12.47 0.38 1.48
N ASN A 9 11.58 -0.53 1.88
CA ASN A 9 11.32 -1.78 1.17
C ASN A 9 10.10 -1.71 0.23
N TRP A 10 9.30 -0.64 0.32
CA TRP A 10 8.04 -0.51 -0.42
C TRP A 10 7.96 0.82 -1.15
N GLU A 11 7.36 0.79 -2.31
CA GLU A 11 7.11 1.92 -3.19
C GLU A 11 5.60 2.13 -3.32
N LEU A 12 5.14 3.35 -3.10
CA LEU A 12 3.74 3.72 -3.35
C LEU A 12 3.54 3.83 -4.86
N ILE A 13 2.63 3.03 -5.41
CA ILE A 13 2.36 2.99 -6.86
C ILE A 13 0.97 3.50 -7.23
N ASP A 14 0.02 3.51 -6.30
CA ASP A 14 -1.33 4.02 -6.51
C ASP A 14 -1.89 4.61 -5.22
N GLU A 15 -2.59 5.73 -5.35
CA GLU A 15 -3.30 6.39 -4.26
C GLU A 15 -4.62 6.93 -4.76
N ARG A 16 -5.73 6.52 -4.13
CA ARG A 16 -7.08 6.95 -4.51
C ARG A 16 -8.03 6.97 -3.34
N LYS A 17 -9.05 7.84 -3.42
CA LYS A 17 -10.16 7.83 -2.46
C LYS A 17 -10.89 6.48 -2.55
N VAL A 18 -11.22 5.91 -1.40
CA VAL A 18 -12.02 4.69 -1.35
C VAL A 18 -13.39 4.96 -1.96
N ASP A 19 -13.71 4.18 -2.98
CA ASP A 19 -15.03 4.01 -3.53
C ASP A 19 -15.58 2.69 -2.98
N TYR A 20 -16.61 2.78 -2.16
CA TYR A 20 -17.14 1.60 -1.45
C TYR A 20 -17.84 0.63 -2.36
N ASP A 21 -18.35 1.10 -3.50
CA ASP A 21 -19.03 0.24 -4.48
C ASP A 21 -18.03 -0.63 -5.24
N SER A 22 -16.86 -0.07 -5.57
CA SER A 22 -15.78 -0.80 -6.26
C SER A 22 -14.78 -1.51 -5.33
N GLU A 23 -14.80 -1.23 -4.03
CA GLU A 23 -13.83 -1.79 -3.07
C GLU A 23 -13.97 -3.32 -2.93
N GLN A 24 -15.18 -3.85 -3.04
CA GLN A 24 -15.43 -5.29 -2.98
C GLN A 24 -14.88 -6.01 -4.21
N GLU A 25 -15.00 -5.42 -5.39
CA GLU A 25 -14.46 -5.96 -6.64
C GLU A 25 -12.93 -6.03 -6.58
N LEU A 26 -12.30 -4.93 -6.14
CA LEU A 26 -10.85 -4.87 -5.97
C LEU A 26 -10.32 -5.87 -4.95
N ASP A 27 -11.04 -6.07 -3.84
CA ASP A 27 -10.69 -7.08 -2.84
C ASP A 27 -10.82 -8.50 -3.41
N GLN A 28 -11.77 -8.73 -4.33
CA GLN A 28 -11.93 -10.01 -5.00
C GLN A 28 -10.80 -10.25 -6.00
N GLU A 29 -10.43 -9.28 -6.83
CA GLU A 29 -9.30 -9.39 -7.75
C GLU A 29 -7.99 -9.75 -7.02
N ILE A 30 -7.72 -9.08 -5.89
CA ILE A 30 -6.55 -9.38 -5.06
C ILE A 30 -6.62 -10.79 -4.47
N LYS A 31 -7.80 -11.27 -4.06
CA LYS A 31 -7.98 -12.65 -3.56
C LYS A 31 -7.75 -13.68 -4.65
N ASP A 32 -8.19 -13.41 -5.87
CA ASP A 32 -8.05 -14.33 -7.01
C ASP A 32 -6.58 -14.44 -7.46
N LEU A 33 -5.79 -13.38 -7.27
CA LEU A 33 -4.34 -13.40 -7.44
C LEU A 33 -3.62 -14.17 -6.31
N ASN A 34 -4.23 -14.23 -5.13
CA ASN A 34 -3.71 -14.91 -3.95
C ASN A 34 -4.39 -16.25 -3.71
N LYS A 35 -4.02 -17.33 -4.38
CA LYS A 35 -4.48 -18.68 -3.97
C LYS A 35 -4.06 -18.96 -2.52
N PRO A 36 -5.00 -19.37 -1.63
CA PRO A 36 -4.74 -19.39 -0.20
C PRO A 36 -3.72 -20.48 0.18
N SER A 37 -2.63 -20.07 0.80
CA SER A 37 -1.82 -20.93 1.63
C SER A 37 -2.50 -21.11 2.99
N LEU A 38 -2.53 -22.35 3.49
CA LEU A 38 -3.25 -22.81 4.69
C LEU A 38 -2.80 -22.21 6.06
N LEU A 39 -2.01 -21.16 6.07
CA LEU A 39 -1.40 -20.59 7.28
C LEU A 39 -2.13 -19.39 7.91
N SER A 40 -3.33 -19.05 7.46
CA SER A 40 -4.01 -17.80 7.88
C SER A 40 -4.79 -17.89 9.20
N LYS A 41 -4.75 -18.98 9.96
CA LYS A 41 -5.62 -19.17 11.15
C LYS A 41 -5.11 -18.67 12.50
N ILE A 42 -3.91 -18.11 12.62
CA ILE A 42 -3.30 -17.88 13.95
C ILE A 42 -3.24 -16.41 14.41
N TRP A 43 -3.71 -15.42 13.68
CA TRP A 43 -3.45 -14.00 14.02
C TRP A 43 -4.68 -13.19 14.42
N ASN A 44 -5.46 -13.69 15.37
CA ASN A 44 -6.60 -12.94 15.96
C ASN A 44 -6.29 -12.22 17.27
N LEU A 45 -5.05 -11.94 17.57
CA LEU A 45 -4.64 -11.21 18.76
C LEU A 45 -4.02 -9.88 18.39
N ALA A 46 -4.87 -8.87 18.15
CA ALA A 46 -4.35 -7.54 18.03
C ALA A 46 -5.29 -6.48 18.57
N THR A 47 -4.78 -5.90 19.55
CA THR A 47 -5.26 -4.79 20.33
C THR A 47 -5.40 -3.50 19.48
N THR A 48 -6.61 -2.94 19.47
CA THR A 48 -6.88 -1.54 19.73
C THR A 48 -6.26 -0.47 18.85
N GLY A 49 -6.89 -0.10 17.74
CA GLY A 49 -6.67 1.21 17.09
C GLY A 49 -5.21 1.56 16.74
N THR A 50 -4.33 0.57 16.80
CA THR A 50 -2.91 0.71 16.51
C THR A 50 -2.65 0.48 15.05
N ALA A 51 -2.03 1.44 14.39
CA ALA A 51 -1.59 1.29 13.01
C ALA A 51 -0.45 0.26 12.91
N ARG A 52 -0.60 -0.72 12.04
CA ARG A 52 0.42 -1.74 11.76
C ARG A 52 0.60 -1.94 10.26
N PRO A 53 1.06 -0.92 9.55
CA PRO A 53 1.16 -0.96 8.09
C PRO A 53 2.09 -2.06 7.58
N ASN A 54 3.08 -2.48 8.37
CA ASN A 54 4.06 -3.48 7.98
C ASN A 54 3.62 -4.92 8.27
N ALA A 55 2.61 -5.11 9.11
CA ALA A 55 2.05 -6.44 9.36
C ALA A 55 1.26 -6.95 8.15
N LYS A 56 1.17 -8.27 8.01
CA LYS A 56 0.44 -8.94 6.93
C LYS A 56 -1.05 -8.58 6.97
N SER A 57 -1.61 -8.31 5.81
CA SER A 57 -3.06 -8.09 5.58
C SER A 57 -3.62 -9.14 4.64
N LYS A 58 -4.93 -9.35 4.69
CA LYS A 58 -5.66 -10.17 3.72
C LYS A 58 -5.66 -9.58 2.31
N GLN A 59 -5.40 -8.27 2.21
CA GLN A 59 -5.30 -7.53 0.96
C GLN A 59 -3.86 -7.47 0.42
N ASP A 60 -2.89 -8.09 1.08
CA ASP A 60 -1.55 -8.24 0.55
C ASP A 60 -1.53 -9.36 -0.48
N GLY A 61 -0.86 -9.15 -1.60
CA GLY A 61 -0.86 -10.06 -2.72
C GLY A 61 0.47 -10.19 -3.44
N GLU A 62 0.50 -11.14 -4.35
CA GLU A 62 1.62 -11.32 -5.28
C GLU A 62 1.08 -11.53 -6.68
N ALA A 63 1.60 -10.77 -7.64
CA ALA A 63 1.29 -10.90 -9.05
C ALA A 63 2.58 -10.80 -9.87
N ASN A 64 2.78 -11.73 -10.80
CA ASN A 64 3.97 -11.76 -11.66
C ASN A 64 5.31 -11.75 -10.90
N GLY A 65 5.36 -12.41 -9.73
CA GLY A 65 6.55 -12.43 -8.87
C GLY A 65 6.80 -11.14 -8.07
N LEU A 66 5.91 -10.15 -8.17
CA LEU A 66 5.98 -8.91 -7.43
C LEU A 66 4.98 -8.93 -6.27
N LYS A 67 5.43 -8.50 -5.11
CA LYS A 67 4.58 -8.40 -3.91
C LYS A 67 3.94 -7.03 -3.83
N TYR A 68 2.66 -7.04 -3.45
CA TYR A 68 1.85 -5.85 -3.26
C TYR A 68 1.24 -5.83 -1.87
N LYS A 69 1.02 -4.63 -1.32
CA LYS A 69 0.24 -4.43 -0.11
C LYS A 69 -0.72 -3.26 -0.27
N VAL A 70 -1.91 -3.37 0.33
CA VAL A 70 -2.93 -2.32 0.34
C VAL A 70 -3.08 -1.78 1.75
N ARG A 71 -3.06 -0.46 1.87
CA ARG A 71 -3.19 0.26 3.15
C ARG A 71 -4.13 1.44 2.99
N TYR A 72 -4.53 2.01 4.11
CA TYR A 72 -5.49 3.13 4.16
C TYR A 72 -4.97 4.25 5.04
N GLN A 73 -5.15 5.48 4.59
CA GLN A 73 -4.86 6.68 5.36
C GLN A 73 -6.13 7.51 5.54
N TYR A 74 -6.32 8.04 6.74
CA TYR A 74 -7.45 8.92 7.01
C TYR A 74 -7.20 10.29 6.37
N ALA A 75 -8.12 10.77 5.54
CA ALA A 75 -7.96 11.95 4.69
C ALA A 75 -9.24 12.82 4.71
N PRO A 76 -9.16 14.10 4.29
CA PRO A 76 -7.93 14.84 4.01
C PRO A 76 -7.06 15.00 5.27
N LEU A 77 -5.80 15.34 5.11
CA LEU A 77 -4.87 15.55 6.23
C LEU A 77 -5.07 16.92 6.92
N THR A 78 -6.31 17.40 6.91
CA THR A 78 -6.75 18.65 7.55
C THR A 78 -8.02 18.39 8.34
N ALA A 79 -8.15 19.04 9.48
CA ALA A 79 -9.35 19.01 10.30
C ALA A 79 -9.72 20.44 10.67
N SER A 80 -11.01 20.79 10.58
CA SER A 80 -11.53 22.09 11.01
C SER A 80 -11.57 22.16 12.54
N ALA A 81 -11.78 23.39 13.07
CA ALA A 81 -11.98 23.59 14.51
C ALA A 81 -13.18 22.78 15.01
N ASP A 82 -14.23 22.64 14.21
CA ASP A 82 -15.46 21.92 14.55
C ASP A 82 -15.38 20.40 14.31
N SER A 83 -14.26 19.91 13.77
CA SER A 83 -14.07 18.47 13.60
C SER A 83 -14.08 17.75 14.95
N ARG A 84 -14.68 16.56 14.95
CA ARG A 84 -14.72 15.69 16.14
C ARG A 84 -13.30 15.34 16.59
N GLU A 85 -13.15 15.13 17.88
CA GLU A 85 -11.86 14.83 18.51
C GLU A 85 -11.20 13.58 17.87
N PHE A 86 -11.99 12.57 17.55
CA PHE A 86 -11.55 11.40 16.81
C PHE A 86 -10.92 11.79 15.45
N CYS A 87 -11.62 12.62 14.66
CA CYS A 87 -11.13 13.06 13.36
C CYS A 87 -9.83 13.86 13.48
N LYS A 88 -9.75 14.78 14.43
CA LYS A 88 -8.53 15.56 14.72
C LYS A 88 -7.34 14.65 15.05
N LYS A 89 -7.55 13.64 15.88
CA LYS A 89 -6.51 12.66 16.25
C LYS A 89 -6.08 11.81 15.06
N MET A 90 -7.03 11.32 14.25
CA MET A 90 -6.75 10.51 13.08
C MET A 90 -5.93 11.29 12.05
N VAL A 91 -6.30 12.54 11.78
CA VAL A 91 -5.58 13.44 10.87
C VAL A 91 -4.19 13.78 11.41
N ALA A 92 -4.09 14.16 12.68
CA ALA A 92 -2.80 14.53 13.30
C ALA A 92 -1.81 13.36 13.34
N SER A 93 -2.31 12.13 13.48
CA SER A 93 -1.46 10.93 13.54
C SER A 93 -0.80 10.60 12.21
N LYS A 94 -1.40 10.98 11.08
CA LYS A 94 -0.92 10.69 9.71
C LYS A 94 -0.61 9.21 9.45
N LYS A 95 -1.17 8.31 10.26
CA LYS A 95 -0.86 6.88 10.24
C LYS A 95 -1.52 6.17 9.07
N ILE A 96 -0.90 5.07 8.68
CA ILE A 96 -1.35 4.16 7.62
C ILE A 96 -1.84 2.88 8.28
N TYR A 97 -3.01 2.42 7.88
CA TYR A 97 -3.71 1.30 8.51
C TYR A 97 -3.95 0.17 7.52
N ARG A 98 -3.93 -1.07 8.01
CA ARG A 98 -4.55 -2.19 7.30
C ARG A 98 -6.07 -2.13 7.48
N LYS A 99 -6.83 -2.77 6.59
CA LYS A 99 -8.31 -2.87 6.76
C LYS A 99 -8.68 -3.56 8.08
N GLU A 100 -7.90 -4.55 8.50
CA GLU A 100 -8.05 -5.24 9.78
C GLU A 100 -7.85 -4.31 10.98
N ASP A 101 -6.91 -3.37 10.91
CA ASP A 101 -6.68 -2.40 11.99
C ASP A 101 -7.88 -1.46 12.14
N ILE A 102 -8.48 -1.03 11.01
CA ILE A 102 -9.70 -0.21 11.00
C ILE A 102 -10.90 -1.02 11.53
N ALA A 103 -11.02 -2.29 11.15
CA ALA A 103 -12.05 -3.17 11.67
C ALA A 103 -11.95 -3.39 13.19
N GLN A 104 -10.72 -3.38 13.74
CA GLN A 104 -10.53 -3.40 15.20
C GLN A 104 -10.95 -2.08 15.85
N MET A 105 -10.72 -0.93 15.21
CA MET A 105 -11.25 0.35 15.71
C MET A 105 -12.78 0.32 15.80
N SER A 106 -13.47 -0.28 14.84
CA SER A 106 -14.93 -0.42 14.82
C SER A 106 -15.50 -1.21 15.98
N LYS A 107 -14.70 -2.14 16.54
CA LYS A 107 -15.09 -2.97 17.70
C LYS A 107 -14.78 -2.31 19.04
N LYS A 108 -14.07 -1.20 19.05
CA LYS A 108 -13.66 -0.48 20.24
C LYS A 108 -14.26 0.91 20.18
N SER A 109 -14.80 1.38 21.28
CA SER A 109 -15.43 2.69 21.41
C SER A 109 -14.45 3.85 21.22
N VAL A 110 -13.79 3.90 20.04
CA VAL A 110 -12.77 4.93 19.72
C VAL A 110 -13.39 6.30 19.47
N ASN A 111 -14.68 6.34 19.13
CA ASN A 111 -15.45 7.57 18.89
C ASN A 111 -16.86 7.40 19.46
N LYS A 112 -16.97 7.37 20.78
CA LYS A 112 -18.20 7.10 21.52
C LYS A 112 -19.34 8.05 21.16
N GLY A 113 -20.55 7.50 21.08
CA GLY A 113 -21.78 8.25 20.87
C GLY A 113 -22.00 8.78 19.44
N TRP A 114 -21.12 8.45 18.50
CA TRP A 114 -21.23 8.94 17.12
C TRP A 114 -21.66 7.87 16.09
N GLY A 115 -21.99 6.69 16.55
CA GLY A 115 -22.62 5.65 15.75
C GLY A 115 -24.11 5.88 15.57
N LEU A 116 -24.75 4.97 14.81
CA LEU A 116 -26.19 5.01 14.59
C LEU A 116 -26.93 5.02 15.95
N SER A 117 -27.89 5.92 16.08
CA SER A 117 -28.67 6.12 17.31
C SER A 117 -27.79 6.37 18.56
N GLY A 118 -26.62 6.96 18.38
CA GLY A 118 -25.70 7.26 19.47
C GLY A 118 -24.86 6.07 19.94
N ALA A 119 -24.72 5.03 19.12
CA ALA A 119 -23.92 3.86 19.46
C ALA A 119 -22.44 4.21 19.66
N ASP A 120 -21.80 3.55 20.63
CA ASP A 120 -20.39 3.71 20.93
C ASP A 120 -19.48 2.98 19.95
N ASN A 121 -19.97 1.90 19.36
CA ASN A 121 -19.28 1.07 18.38
C ASN A 121 -20.04 1.10 17.05
N TYR A 122 -19.31 1.31 15.97
CA TYR A 122 -19.86 1.32 14.60
C TYR A 122 -18.76 1.08 13.60
N ASP A 123 -19.11 0.84 12.34
CA ASP A 123 -18.13 0.62 11.27
C ASP A 123 -17.37 1.92 10.96
N ILE A 124 -16.13 2.01 11.45
CA ILE A 124 -15.25 3.16 11.24
C ILE A 124 -14.77 3.24 9.77
N PHE A 125 -14.69 2.11 9.06
CA PHE A 125 -14.32 2.13 7.64
C PHE A 125 -15.42 2.79 6.82
N LEU A 126 -16.68 2.43 7.06
CA LEU A 126 -17.82 2.96 6.33
C LEU A 126 -18.20 4.38 6.77
N TYR A 127 -18.32 4.62 8.07
CA TYR A 127 -18.85 5.88 8.61
C TYR A 127 -17.80 6.88 9.10
N LYS A 128 -16.50 6.50 9.11
CA LYS A 128 -15.39 7.38 9.50
C LYS A 128 -15.58 7.98 10.90
N GLY A 129 -15.80 9.29 11.00
CA GLY A 129 -16.08 9.98 12.26
C GLY A 129 -17.57 9.97 12.68
N GLY A 130 -18.43 9.19 12.00
CA GLY A 130 -19.88 9.16 12.22
C GLY A 130 -20.67 10.05 11.24
N GLY A 131 -21.97 10.25 11.49
CA GLY A 131 -22.84 11.04 10.63
C GLY A 131 -22.26 12.39 10.26
N ASP A 132 -22.49 12.86 9.05
CA ASP A 132 -21.96 14.12 8.49
C ASP A 132 -20.43 14.29 8.55
N CYS A 133 -19.70 13.20 8.62
CA CYS A 133 -18.24 13.26 8.59
C CYS A 133 -17.74 13.46 7.16
N HIS A 134 -17.05 14.56 6.90
CA HIS A 134 -16.48 14.88 5.58
C HIS A 134 -15.15 14.18 5.28
N HIS A 135 -14.56 13.46 6.25
CA HIS A 135 -13.34 12.69 6.04
C HIS A 135 -13.64 11.42 5.24
N PHE A 136 -12.60 10.88 4.63
CA PHE A 136 -12.66 9.66 3.82
C PHE A 136 -11.40 8.83 4.04
N TRP A 137 -11.41 7.59 3.58
CA TRP A 137 -10.22 6.78 3.50
C TRP A 137 -9.55 6.92 2.14
N MET A 138 -8.25 7.15 2.16
CA MET A 138 -7.38 7.10 0.99
C MET A 138 -6.78 5.70 0.94
N ARG A 139 -7.08 4.96 -0.14
CA ARG A 139 -6.47 3.66 -0.42
C ARG A 139 -5.12 3.87 -1.04
N LYS A 140 -4.11 3.24 -0.49
CA LYS A 140 -2.73 3.27 -0.96
C LYS A 140 -2.29 1.86 -1.33
N THR A 141 -1.80 1.69 -2.54
CA THR A 141 -1.24 0.43 -3.02
C THR A 141 0.26 0.56 -3.14
N TYR A 142 0.96 -0.37 -2.54
CA TYR A 142 2.42 -0.42 -2.53
C TYR A 142 2.91 -1.67 -3.26
N ARG A 143 4.03 -1.52 -3.93
CA ARG A 143 4.79 -2.61 -4.54
C ARG A 143 6.10 -2.79 -3.77
N ALA A 144 6.50 -4.06 -3.52
CA ALA A 144 7.80 -4.33 -2.92
C ALA A 144 8.92 -3.87 -3.86
N LYS A 145 9.87 -3.12 -3.33
CA LYS A 145 11.11 -2.80 -4.05
C LYS A 145 11.92 -4.09 -4.19
N ALA A 146 12.42 -4.34 -5.38
CA ALA A 146 13.27 -5.48 -5.63
C ALA A 146 14.59 -5.32 -4.85
N LYS A 147 14.84 -6.17 -3.88
CA LYS A 147 16.14 -6.20 -3.20
C LYS A 147 17.20 -6.66 -4.19
N GLY A 148 17.98 -5.73 -4.72
CA GLY A 148 19.19 -6.02 -5.49
C GLY A 148 19.00 -6.66 -6.86
N GLN A 149 17.77 -6.79 -7.36
CA GLN A 149 17.49 -7.31 -8.70
C GLN A 149 16.72 -6.27 -9.51
N ASN A 150 17.34 -5.83 -10.57
CA ASN A 150 16.88 -4.93 -11.61
C ASN A 150 16.28 -3.61 -11.12
N PRO A 151 16.94 -2.49 -11.41
CA PRO A 151 16.27 -1.21 -11.34
C PRO A 151 14.99 -1.30 -12.16
N ASP A 152 13.98 -0.58 -11.75
CA ASP A 152 12.72 -0.46 -12.47
C ASP A 152 13.06 -0.21 -13.96
N VAL A 153 12.73 -1.17 -14.81
CA VAL A 153 13.00 -1.08 -16.26
C VAL A 153 12.34 0.13 -16.92
N LYS A 154 11.40 0.75 -16.21
CA LYS A 154 10.78 2.04 -16.59
C LYS A 154 11.55 3.26 -16.08
N ASN A 155 12.59 3.07 -15.25
CA ASN A 155 13.42 4.18 -14.82
C ASN A 155 14.44 4.52 -15.91
N PRO A 156 14.34 5.68 -16.58
CA PRO A 156 15.26 6.07 -17.63
C PRO A 156 16.71 6.28 -17.14
N ASN A 157 16.89 6.36 -15.81
CA ASN A 157 18.21 6.50 -15.18
C ASN A 157 18.78 5.14 -14.70
N ALA A 158 18.17 4.02 -15.09
CA ALA A 158 18.69 2.71 -14.73
C ALA A 158 20.06 2.48 -15.40
N GLU A 159 21.09 2.30 -14.59
CA GLU A 159 22.46 2.12 -15.05
C GLU A 159 23.08 0.86 -14.42
N ILE A 160 23.90 0.18 -15.20
CA ILE A 160 24.74 -0.93 -14.72
C ILE A 160 26.22 -0.65 -15.04
N SER A 161 27.12 -1.29 -14.32
CA SER A 161 28.53 -1.19 -14.67
C SER A 161 28.82 -1.86 -16.01
N VAL A 162 29.74 -1.28 -16.79
CA VAL A 162 30.21 -1.85 -18.06
C VAL A 162 30.70 -3.28 -17.90
N ASN A 163 31.39 -3.58 -16.79
CA ASN A 163 31.84 -4.94 -16.50
C ASN A 163 30.69 -5.92 -16.28
N LYS A 164 29.59 -5.50 -15.66
CA LYS A 164 28.39 -6.32 -15.51
C LYS A 164 27.74 -6.55 -16.86
N ALA A 165 27.56 -5.51 -17.66
CA ALA A 165 27.01 -5.61 -19.01
C ALA A 165 27.79 -6.62 -19.89
N ARG A 166 29.12 -6.56 -19.85
CA ARG A 166 29.99 -7.49 -20.57
C ARG A 166 29.85 -8.93 -20.10
N LYS A 167 29.77 -9.15 -18.78
CA LYS A 167 29.54 -10.49 -18.22
C LYS A 167 28.21 -11.09 -18.63
N GLU A 168 27.22 -10.24 -18.86
CA GLU A 168 25.89 -10.63 -19.36
C GLU A 168 25.84 -10.79 -20.88
N GLY A 169 26.98 -10.64 -21.57
CA GLY A 169 27.09 -10.87 -23.02
C GLY A 169 26.78 -9.63 -23.88
N PHE A 170 26.66 -8.44 -23.30
CA PHE A 170 26.43 -7.21 -24.05
C PHE A 170 27.72 -6.52 -24.44
N LYS A 171 27.70 -5.86 -25.59
CA LYS A 171 28.82 -5.06 -26.12
C LYS A 171 28.48 -3.57 -25.93
N PRO A 172 28.92 -2.89 -24.87
CA PRO A 172 28.71 -1.46 -24.71
C PRO A 172 29.38 -0.68 -25.83
N GLU A 173 28.74 0.37 -26.32
CA GLU A 173 29.26 1.24 -27.37
C GLU A 173 30.46 2.07 -26.85
N VAL A 174 30.42 2.45 -25.60
CA VAL A 174 31.47 3.28 -24.97
C VAL A 174 32.06 2.56 -23.75
N ASN A 175 33.27 2.96 -23.41
CA ASN A 175 34.01 2.36 -22.30
C ASN A 175 33.83 3.11 -20.99
N ASP A 176 32.66 3.70 -20.80
CA ASP A 176 32.33 4.38 -19.55
C ASP A 176 32.19 3.44 -18.37
N LYS A 177 32.25 4.00 -17.15
CA LYS A 177 32.11 3.18 -15.94
C LYS A 177 30.71 2.56 -15.81
N LYS A 178 29.71 3.23 -16.36
CA LYS A 178 28.31 2.81 -16.34
C LYS A 178 27.68 2.95 -17.70
N VAL A 179 26.70 2.11 -17.98
CA VAL A 179 25.88 2.12 -19.19
C VAL A 179 24.41 1.91 -18.80
N ALA A 180 23.49 2.39 -19.64
CA ALA A 180 22.07 2.14 -19.44
C ALA A 180 21.80 0.64 -19.37
N MET A 181 20.92 0.25 -18.45
CA MET A 181 20.49 -1.14 -18.35
C MET A 181 19.55 -1.46 -19.51
N ARG A 182 19.70 -2.67 -20.03
CA ARG A 182 18.81 -3.21 -21.05
C ARG A 182 17.39 -3.31 -20.52
N PRO A 183 16.39 -2.73 -21.22
CA PRO A 183 14.98 -2.96 -20.90
C PRO A 183 14.61 -4.41 -21.23
N THR A 184 14.05 -5.12 -20.24
CA THR A 184 13.68 -6.54 -20.39
C THR A 184 12.32 -6.75 -21.05
N ASP A 185 11.53 -5.69 -21.16
CA ASP A 185 10.17 -5.67 -21.70
C ASP A 185 10.10 -5.14 -23.17
N MET A 186 11.23 -4.77 -23.73
CA MET A 186 11.29 -4.34 -25.15
C MET A 186 11.43 -5.51 -26.11
N PRO A 187 10.75 -5.45 -27.29
CA PRO A 187 11.00 -6.39 -28.37
C PRO A 187 12.48 -6.46 -28.75
N ASN A 188 12.97 -7.64 -29.12
CA ASN A 188 14.38 -7.89 -29.49
C ASN A 188 15.37 -7.44 -28.41
N ASN A 189 14.94 -7.45 -27.15
CA ASN A 189 15.78 -7.03 -26.04
C ASN A 189 16.28 -5.59 -26.13
N GLY A 190 15.51 -4.69 -26.72
CA GLY A 190 15.86 -3.29 -26.89
C GLY A 190 16.81 -3.02 -28.05
N PHE A 191 17.12 -4.01 -28.89
CA PHE A 191 17.92 -3.82 -30.07
C PHE A 191 17.06 -3.49 -31.32
N VAL A 192 17.51 -2.58 -32.12
CA VAL A 192 16.89 -2.28 -33.44
C VAL A 192 17.10 -3.47 -34.37
N ASN A 193 16.03 -3.95 -35.00
CA ASN A 193 16.15 -4.96 -36.06
C ASN A 193 17.01 -4.37 -37.17
N LYS A 194 18.02 -5.13 -37.61
CA LYS A 194 18.80 -4.79 -38.79
C LYS A 194 17.96 -5.00 -40.03
#